data_7b9f42564c81829400e0bb3432f76143
#
_entry.id   7b9f42564c81829400e0bb3432f76143
#
_cell.length_a   1.000
_cell.length_b   1.000
_cell.length_c   1.000
_cell.angle_alpha   90.00
_cell.angle_beta   90.00
_cell.angle_gamma   90.00
#
_symmetry.space_group_name_H-M   'P 1'
#
loop_
_entity.id
_entity.type
_entity.pdbx_description
1 polymer ?
#
loop_
_entity_poly.entity_id
_entity_poly.type
_entity_poly.pdbx_seq_one_letter_code
_entity_poly.pdbx_strand_id
1 'polypeptide(L)'
;MNPENRRSFLKQTALAGAGLVMLPDKLALAKPFSAKKFDKESLVSVQMGPHSLLDEGIPQVLDFLQQEAAMNSVMVYSHTYYGVDRKPSRVLAHDHGIAPRDLNQRNLRMSWVKHHEKNFKDTIVRHQQVDSSMEYYDRDLFKELIPEAHRRGMKVYIRMLEAGANRAEHIKNYDKVMVEDVYGRPGGGPCWNNPDYRNWVYATMEDIFTHYDIDGLQYGAERTGPMSMVWFRGEIPACFCEHCRSRNEAKNIDPLRAREGYRKMYEYMQRVEAGKDQSPDTVMVNLFRFMQEYPEIMSWNYQWFQADEEIQQEMYRRLKDIKPNALVGRHVDHQRSSWDIFYRSAISYANMAEYADFIKPILYHDIYGPRLRWWVIDQWQSRAFKDFSHEQTLDFFYQMMGYSPAAQVPLDELEVKGMGPAYVYDETKRCVDIVDGKTDVVAGIGIDVLWHGGGMQPYHSDPRRLQQAVYKAVEAGASGILASREYDEMRYSSLRAFGDAVRQLQ
;
A
#
# COMPACT_ATOMS: atom_id res chain seq x y z
N MET A 1 -25.27 -26.62 -42.71
CA MET A 1 -24.75 -27.67 -41.83
C MET A 1 -25.89 -28.49 -41.27
N ASN A 2 -25.86 -29.77 -41.47
CA ASN A 2 -26.93 -30.70 -41.11
C ASN A 2 -27.05 -30.84 -39.57
N PRO A 3 -28.25 -30.90 -38.98
CA PRO A 3 -28.46 -31.01 -37.53
C PRO A 3 -27.77 -32.21 -36.86
N GLU A 4 -27.49 -33.25 -37.58
CA GLU A 4 -26.79 -34.43 -37.07
C GLU A 4 -25.30 -34.19 -36.74
N ASN A 5 -24.66 -33.26 -37.43
CA ASN A 5 -23.25 -32.94 -37.17
C ASN A 5 -23.05 -32.09 -35.88
N ARG A 6 -24.07 -31.35 -35.42
CA ARG A 6 -24.03 -30.63 -34.17
C ARG A 6 -24.13 -31.54 -32.95
N ARG A 7 -24.91 -32.60 -33.03
CA ARG A 7 -25.04 -33.57 -31.92
C ARG A 7 -23.77 -34.46 -31.78
N SER A 8 -23.12 -34.74 -32.85
CA SER A 8 -21.83 -35.50 -32.83
C SER A 8 -20.72 -34.65 -32.22
N PHE A 9 -20.64 -33.38 -32.57
CA PHE A 9 -19.62 -32.47 -32.00
C PHE A 9 -19.79 -32.25 -30.49
N LEU A 10 -21.05 -32.10 -30.02
CA LEU A 10 -21.34 -31.92 -28.58
C LEU A 10 -21.15 -33.22 -27.78
N LYS A 11 -21.28 -34.41 -28.40
CA LYS A 11 -20.94 -35.68 -27.74
C LYS A 11 -19.44 -35.92 -27.65
N GLN A 12 -18.66 -35.49 -28.63
CA GLN A 12 -17.19 -35.62 -28.59
C GLN A 12 -16.55 -34.64 -27.59
N THR A 13 -17.09 -33.44 -27.40
CA THR A 13 -16.63 -32.49 -26.34
C THR A 13 -17.03 -32.93 -24.93
N ALA A 14 -18.13 -33.66 -24.77
CA ALA A 14 -18.53 -34.19 -23.46
C ALA A 14 -17.70 -35.45 -23.05
N LEU A 15 -17.13 -36.18 -23.97
CA LEU A 15 -16.26 -37.33 -23.68
C LEU A 15 -14.79 -36.99 -23.48
N ALA A 16 -14.34 -35.81 -23.93
CA ALA A 16 -13.00 -35.31 -23.68
C ALA A 16 -12.80 -34.74 -22.29
N GLY A 17 -13.88 -34.47 -21.52
CA GLY A 17 -13.86 -33.95 -20.15
C GLY A 17 -13.84 -35.02 -19.04
N ALA A 18 -13.86 -36.32 -19.37
CA ALA A 18 -13.85 -37.39 -18.37
C ALA A 18 -12.56 -38.20 -18.40
N GLY A 19 -11.42 -37.53 -18.56
CA GLY A 19 -10.12 -38.10 -18.24
C GLY A 19 -9.94 -38.09 -16.73
N LEU A 20 -10.28 -39.21 -16.06
CA LEU A 20 -9.88 -39.46 -14.68
C LEU A 20 -8.32 -39.51 -14.66
N VAL A 21 -7.69 -38.38 -14.35
CA VAL A 21 -6.32 -38.40 -13.85
C VAL A 21 -6.42 -38.98 -12.45
N MET A 22 -5.98 -40.23 -12.29
CA MET A 22 -5.69 -40.77 -10.97
C MET A 22 -4.56 -39.95 -10.37
N LEU A 23 -4.93 -38.95 -9.55
CA LEU A 23 -4.01 -38.31 -8.64
C LEU A 23 -3.68 -39.29 -7.52
N PRO A 24 -2.40 -39.38 -7.12
CA PRO A 24 -2.02 -40.28 -6.04
C PRO A 24 -2.73 -39.87 -4.73
N ASP A 25 -3.22 -40.85 -3.99
CA ASP A 25 -3.89 -40.77 -2.69
C ASP A 25 -3.02 -40.16 -1.59
N LYS A 26 -2.59 -38.92 -1.75
CA LYS A 26 -1.98 -38.08 -0.71
C LYS A 26 -2.34 -36.61 -0.90
N LEU A 27 -3.57 -36.31 -1.21
CA LEU A 27 -4.15 -35.05 -0.77
C LEU A 27 -4.54 -35.27 0.70
N ALA A 28 -3.59 -34.99 1.60
CA ALA A 28 -3.94 -34.70 2.96
C ALA A 28 -5.01 -33.59 2.89
N LEU A 29 -6.24 -33.94 3.29
CA LEU A 29 -7.30 -32.99 3.52
C LEU A 29 -6.71 -31.90 4.42
N ALA A 30 -6.38 -30.75 3.83
CA ALA A 30 -6.02 -29.59 4.60
C ALA A 30 -7.14 -29.43 5.64
N LYS A 31 -6.80 -29.48 6.92
CA LYS A 31 -7.76 -29.21 7.98
C LYS A 31 -8.42 -27.90 7.61
N PRO A 32 -9.77 -27.78 7.69
CA PRO A 32 -10.43 -26.51 7.45
C PRO A 32 -9.75 -25.50 8.38
N PHE A 33 -9.11 -24.50 7.81
CA PHE A 33 -8.45 -23.43 8.56
C PHE A 33 -9.58 -22.67 9.25
N SER A 34 -9.68 -22.80 10.56
CA SER A 34 -10.59 -21.98 11.36
C SER A 34 -9.98 -20.58 11.39
N ALA A 35 -10.66 -19.61 10.78
CA ALA A 35 -10.27 -18.22 10.87
C ALA A 35 -9.98 -17.89 12.34
N LYS A 36 -8.79 -17.33 12.61
CA LYS A 36 -8.35 -16.98 13.97
C LYS A 36 -9.35 -15.96 14.53
N LYS A 37 -9.98 -16.29 15.66
CA LYS A 37 -10.92 -15.40 16.32
C LYS A 37 -10.16 -14.20 16.90
N PHE A 38 -10.73 -13.01 16.82
CA PHE A 38 -10.19 -11.84 17.50
C PHE A 38 -10.27 -12.02 19.03
N ASP A 39 -9.15 -11.89 19.69
CA ASP A 39 -8.99 -12.09 21.14
C ASP A 39 -7.83 -11.26 21.70
N LYS A 40 -7.46 -11.47 22.94
CA LYS A 40 -6.37 -10.74 23.63
C LYS A 40 -4.98 -10.95 23.04
N GLU A 41 -4.76 -12.03 22.30
CA GLU A 41 -3.49 -12.34 21.63
C GLU A 41 -3.45 -11.77 20.21
N SER A 42 -4.58 -11.23 19.72
CA SER A 42 -4.67 -10.62 18.41
C SER A 42 -3.79 -9.39 18.30
N LEU A 43 -3.18 -9.18 17.13
CA LEU A 43 -2.35 -8.02 16.87
C LEU A 43 -3.18 -6.73 16.91
N VAL A 44 -2.92 -5.89 17.92
CA VAL A 44 -3.47 -4.54 18.04
C VAL A 44 -2.31 -3.56 18.09
N SER A 45 -2.19 -2.70 17.07
CA SER A 45 -1.00 -1.88 16.86
C SER A 45 -1.32 -0.46 16.42
N VAL A 46 -0.30 0.38 16.40
CA VAL A 46 -0.33 1.72 15.80
C VAL A 46 0.88 1.93 14.89
N GLN A 47 0.69 2.64 13.78
CA GLN A 47 1.78 3.14 12.97
C GLN A 47 2.26 4.48 13.51
N MET A 48 3.58 4.68 13.61
CA MET A 48 4.10 5.91 14.21
C MET A 48 5.44 6.35 13.66
N GLY A 49 5.60 7.68 13.63
CA GLY A 49 6.89 8.31 13.41
C GLY A 49 7.80 8.11 14.63
N PRO A 50 9.08 7.81 14.42
CA PRO A 50 10.04 7.61 15.52
C PRO A 50 10.22 8.81 16.43
N HIS A 51 10.11 10.02 15.88
CA HIS A 51 10.25 11.28 16.61
C HIS A 51 9.23 11.41 17.75
N SER A 52 8.01 10.90 17.60
CA SER A 52 6.97 10.97 18.63
C SER A 52 7.41 10.26 19.92
N LEU A 53 8.09 9.13 19.80
CA LEU A 53 8.63 8.39 20.94
C LEU A 53 9.69 9.18 21.72
N LEU A 54 10.46 10.02 21.03
CA LEU A 54 11.48 10.86 21.66
C LEU A 54 10.94 12.19 22.16
N ASP A 55 9.99 12.77 21.44
CA ASP A 55 9.34 14.04 21.82
C ASP A 55 8.50 13.90 23.11
N GLU A 56 7.79 12.78 23.25
CA GLU A 56 6.84 12.53 24.34
C GLU A 56 7.40 11.62 25.44
N GLY A 57 8.49 10.91 25.15
CA GLY A 57 9.10 9.92 26.03
C GLY A 57 8.61 8.49 25.78
N ILE A 58 9.53 7.57 25.53
CA ILE A 58 9.22 6.16 25.20
C ILE A 58 8.31 5.50 26.25
N PRO A 59 8.61 5.58 27.55
CA PRO A 59 7.74 4.97 28.59
C PRO A 59 6.32 5.54 28.56
N GLN A 60 6.16 6.84 28.47
CA GLN A 60 4.87 7.54 28.49
C GLN A 60 4.00 7.14 27.31
N VAL A 61 4.58 7.10 26.10
CA VAL A 61 3.88 6.68 24.88
C VAL A 61 3.43 5.23 25.00
N LEU A 62 4.34 4.31 25.41
CA LEU A 62 3.99 2.89 25.53
C LEU A 62 2.94 2.64 26.60
N ASP A 63 3.01 3.32 27.75
CA ASP A 63 2.01 3.20 28.81
C ASP A 63 0.63 3.67 28.33
N PHE A 64 0.55 4.81 27.64
CA PHE A 64 -0.70 5.30 27.05
C PHE A 64 -1.26 4.31 26.02
N LEU A 65 -0.43 3.84 25.09
CA LEU A 65 -0.86 2.91 24.05
C LEU A 65 -1.40 1.59 24.65
N GLN A 66 -0.74 1.05 25.65
CA GLN A 66 -1.15 -0.19 26.29
C GLN A 66 -2.39 -0.02 27.16
N GLN A 67 -2.41 0.99 28.02
CA GLN A 67 -3.46 1.16 29.05
C GLN A 67 -4.72 1.81 28.49
N GLU A 68 -4.56 2.85 27.65
CA GLU A 68 -5.68 3.66 27.16
C GLU A 68 -6.17 3.22 25.78
N ALA A 69 -5.25 2.80 24.89
CA ALA A 69 -5.58 2.42 23.52
C ALA A 69 -5.64 0.90 23.29
N ALA A 70 -5.45 0.08 24.35
CA ALA A 70 -5.50 -1.39 24.30
C ALA A 70 -4.55 -2.03 23.28
N MET A 71 -3.38 -1.43 23.05
CA MET A 71 -2.40 -1.90 22.07
C MET A 71 -1.37 -2.82 22.70
N ASN A 72 -0.97 -3.86 21.96
CA ASN A 72 0.06 -4.82 22.35
C ASN A 72 1.30 -4.75 21.46
N SER A 73 1.35 -3.79 20.56
CA SER A 73 2.48 -3.62 19.65
C SER A 73 2.55 -2.20 19.04
N VAL A 74 3.72 -1.86 18.50
CA VAL A 74 3.97 -0.63 17.75
C VAL A 74 4.65 -0.94 16.42
N MET A 75 4.29 -0.19 15.36
CA MET A 75 4.92 -0.27 14.05
C MET A 75 5.63 1.04 13.75
N VAL A 76 6.95 1.06 13.88
CA VAL A 76 7.77 2.27 13.88
C VAL A 76 8.62 2.33 12.61
N TYR A 77 8.68 3.49 11.95
CA TYR A 77 9.52 3.65 10.77
C TYR A 77 11.00 3.45 11.09
N SER A 78 11.69 2.70 10.23
CA SER A 78 13.14 2.60 10.26
C SER A 78 13.83 3.85 9.70
N HIS A 79 13.15 4.54 8.78
CA HIS A 79 13.66 5.71 8.08
C HIS A 79 12.57 6.76 7.94
N THR A 80 12.93 8.02 8.10
CA THR A 80 12.05 9.16 7.82
C THR A 80 12.70 10.14 6.86
N TYR A 81 11.86 10.95 6.20
CA TYR A 81 12.27 11.88 5.14
C TYR A 81 11.66 13.27 5.35
N TYR A 82 11.22 13.58 6.56
CA TYR A 82 10.77 14.93 6.94
C TYR A 82 11.96 15.88 6.90
N GLY A 83 11.75 17.08 6.40
CA GLY A 83 12.86 17.99 6.23
C GLY A 83 12.47 19.45 6.19
N VAL A 84 13.45 20.27 6.53
CA VAL A 84 13.35 21.75 6.57
C VAL A 84 12.83 22.30 5.24
N ASP A 85 12.04 23.37 5.34
CA ASP A 85 11.51 24.13 4.21
C ASP A 85 10.51 23.40 3.27
N ARG A 86 9.96 22.29 3.71
CA ARG A 86 8.85 21.66 2.98
C ARG A 86 7.53 22.42 3.15
N LYS A 87 6.79 22.50 2.06
CA LYS A 87 5.44 23.08 2.04
C LYS A 87 4.44 22.04 1.52
N PRO A 88 3.18 22.06 1.97
CA PRO A 88 2.64 22.93 3.02
C PRO A 88 3.18 22.58 4.42
N SER A 89 3.01 23.52 5.36
CA SER A 89 3.28 23.29 6.79
C SER A 89 2.53 22.06 7.29
N ARG A 90 3.16 21.24 8.13
CA ARG A 90 2.57 20.04 8.75
C ARG A 90 2.59 20.18 10.27
N VAL A 91 1.86 21.18 10.77
CA VAL A 91 1.60 21.35 12.20
C VAL A 91 0.40 20.52 12.58
N LEU A 92 0.60 19.57 13.46
CA LEU A 92 -0.44 18.66 13.92
C LEU A 92 -1.00 19.17 15.23
N ALA A 93 -2.29 19.49 15.24
CA ALA A 93 -3.02 19.88 16.45
C ALA A 93 -3.58 18.62 17.13
N HIS A 94 -2.80 18.03 18.02
CA HIS A 94 -3.21 16.90 18.85
C HIS A 94 -3.29 17.30 20.34
N ASP A 95 -3.89 16.44 21.14
CA ASP A 95 -4.13 16.62 22.56
C ASP A 95 -3.14 15.85 23.47
N HIS A 96 -1.90 15.66 23.00
CA HIS A 96 -0.87 14.84 23.68
C HIS A 96 -0.15 15.59 24.82
N GLY A 97 -0.51 16.84 25.06
CA GLY A 97 0.06 17.62 26.18
C GLY A 97 1.44 18.25 25.89
N ILE A 98 1.99 18.05 24.69
CA ILE A 98 3.19 18.74 24.21
C ILE A 98 2.83 19.82 23.19
N ALA A 99 3.69 20.82 23.03
CA ALA A 99 3.49 21.86 22.04
C ALA A 99 3.58 21.28 20.62
N PRO A 100 2.58 21.50 19.73
CA PRO A 100 2.65 21.08 18.35
C PRO A 100 3.87 21.67 17.64
N ARG A 101 4.57 20.85 16.86
CA ARG A 101 5.74 21.25 16.07
C ARG A 101 5.50 20.96 14.60
N ASP A 102 5.91 21.88 13.72
CA ASP A 102 5.82 21.66 12.28
C ASP A 102 6.88 20.68 11.82
N LEU A 103 6.49 19.46 11.46
CA LEU A 103 7.40 18.43 10.98
C LEU A 103 8.15 18.83 9.71
N ASN A 104 7.59 19.71 8.89
CA ASN A 104 8.24 20.18 7.68
C ASN A 104 9.32 21.26 7.95
N GLN A 105 9.47 21.70 9.20
CA GLN A 105 10.54 22.58 9.66
C GLN A 105 11.58 21.84 10.50
N ARG A 106 11.45 20.53 10.68
CA ARG A 106 12.37 19.70 11.47
C ARG A 106 13.28 18.89 10.54
N ASN A 107 14.54 18.78 10.86
CA ASN A 107 15.46 17.89 10.13
C ASN A 107 15.42 16.48 10.72
N LEU A 108 14.48 15.68 10.24
CA LEU A 108 14.26 14.29 10.62
C LEU A 108 14.50 13.33 9.45
N ARG A 109 15.36 13.72 8.48
CA ARG A 109 15.70 12.94 7.28
C ARG A 109 16.77 11.91 7.60
N MET A 110 16.45 10.93 8.42
CA MET A 110 17.46 10.03 8.97
C MET A 110 17.01 8.57 9.01
N SER A 111 17.99 7.70 9.13
CA SER A 111 17.83 6.35 9.63
C SER A 111 17.74 6.38 11.16
N TRP A 112 16.77 5.66 11.72
CA TRP A 112 16.59 5.51 13.17
C TRP A 112 17.23 4.25 13.73
N VAL A 113 17.92 3.52 12.85
CA VAL A 113 18.78 2.37 13.14
C VAL A 113 20.20 2.66 12.72
N LYS A 114 21.17 2.10 13.41
CA LYS A 114 22.59 2.19 13.00
C LYS A 114 22.89 1.11 11.98
N HIS A 115 23.18 1.51 10.76
CA HIS A 115 23.52 0.59 9.68
C HIS A 115 25.02 0.24 9.66
N HIS A 116 25.34 -0.94 9.13
CA HIS A 116 26.69 -1.47 8.98
C HIS A 116 27.08 -1.51 7.50
N GLU A 117 28.02 -0.66 7.09
CA GLU A 117 28.45 -0.49 5.69
C GLU A 117 28.78 -1.82 4.99
N LYS A 118 29.36 -2.79 5.71
CA LYS A 118 29.70 -4.11 5.18
C LYS A 118 28.52 -4.89 4.59
N ASN A 119 27.29 -4.60 5.04
CA ASN A 119 26.08 -5.28 4.59
C ASN A 119 25.58 -4.73 3.25
N PHE A 120 26.07 -3.56 2.81
CA PHE A 120 25.71 -2.91 1.55
C PHE A 120 26.75 -3.12 0.43
N LYS A 121 27.58 -4.18 0.52
CA LYS A 121 28.66 -4.46 -0.45
C LYS A 121 28.14 -4.83 -1.85
N ASP A 122 26.96 -5.41 -1.94
CA ASP A 122 26.37 -5.94 -3.19
C ASP A 122 25.47 -4.92 -3.91
N THR A 123 25.57 -3.64 -3.53
CA THR A 123 24.87 -2.51 -4.15
C THR A 123 25.74 -1.27 -4.18
N ILE A 124 25.57 -0.45 -5.22
CA ILE A 124 26.19 0.89 -5.28
C ILE A 124 25.47 1.90 -4.38
N VAL A 125 24.22 1.65 -4.04
CA VAL A 125 23.42 2.51 -3.15
C VAL A 125 23.89 2.33 -1.72
N ARG A 126 24.17 3.44 -1.03
CA ARG A 126 24.61 3.40 0.36
C ARG A 126 23.43 3.55 1.32
N HIS A 127 23.58 3.06 2.55
CA HIS A 127 22.60 3.34 3.59
C HIS A 127 22.46 4.84 3.85
N GLN A 128 21.31 5.25 4.37
CA GLN A 128 21.08 6.66 4.70
C GLN A 128 22.09 7.12 5.77
N GLN A 129 22.82 8.17 5.46
CA GLN A 129 23.77 8.77 6.40
C GLN A 129 23.01 9.60 7.45
N VAL A 130 23.57 9.63 8.67
CA VAL A 130 23.08 10.43 9.78
C VAL A 130 24.22 11.36 10.22
N ASP A 131 23.93 12.63 10.36
CA ASP A 131 24.90 13.66 10.76
C ASP A 131 24.31 14.65 11.78
N SER A 132 25.17 15.51 12.34
CA SER A 132 24.83 16.44 13.42
C SER A 132 23.83 17.55 13.04
N SER A 133 23.43 17.66 11.78
CA SER A 133 22.36 18.58 11.36
C SER A 133 20.96 18.04 11.66
N MET A 134 20.83 16.75 11.97
CA MET A 134 19.58 16.06 12.25
C MET A 134 19.25 16.11 13.74
N GLU A 135 17.97 16.25 14.09
CA GLU A 135 17.58 16.49 15.50
C GLU A 135 18.00 15.39 16.47
N TYR A 136 17.93 14.13 16.07
CA TYR A 136 18.21 12.98 16.94
C TYR A 136 19.39 12.15 16.44
N TYR A 137 20.36 12.80 15.81
CA TYR A 137 21.49 12.14 15.13
C TYR A 137 22.32 11.23 16.04
N ASP A 138 22.40 11.51 17.34
CA ASP A 138 23.15 10.76 18.34
C ASP A 138 22.35 9.62 19.00
N ARG A 139 21.04 9.50 18.70
CA ARG A 139 20.17 8.51 19.30
C ARG A 139 20.13 7.21 18.47
N ASP A 140 20.01 6.10 19.16
CA ASP A 140 19.68 4.78 18.58
C ASP A 140 18.33 4.35 19.14
N LEU A 141 17.26 4.85 18.51
CA LEU A 141 15.91 4.70 19.03
C LEU A 141 15.54 3.24 19.31
N PHE A 142 15.89 2.32 18.42
CA PHE A 142 15.47 0.93 18.56
C PHE A 142 16.20 0.20 19.70
N LYS A 143 17.43 0.60 20.04
CA LYS A 143 18.11 0.12 21.25
C LYS A 143 17.45 0.60 22.53
N GLU A 144 16.78 1.74 22.50
CA GLU A 144 16.02 2.27 23.64
C GLU A 144 14.59 1.69 23.70
N LEU A 145 13.93 1.62 22.54
CA LEU A 145 12.53 1.21 22.43
C LEU A 145 12.30 -0.28 22.71
N ILE A 146 13.11 -1.16 22.08
CA ILE A 146 12.87 -2.60 22.11
C ILE A 146 12.85 -3.16 23.54
N PRO A 147 13.88 -2.91 24.40
CA PRO A 147 13.85 -3.41 25.78
C PRO A 147 12.67 -2.87 26.59
N GLU A 148 12.29 -1.61 26.35
CA GLU A 148 11.20 -0.96 27.08
C GLU A 148 9.83 -1.50 26.66
N ALA A 149 9.63 -1.79 25.37
CA ALA A 149 8.42 -2.45 24.85
C ALA A 149 8.32 -3.89 25.32
N HIS A 150 9.40 -4.68 25.20
CA HIS A 150 9.42 -6.08 25.62
C HIS A 150 9.18 -6.24 27.12
N ARG A 151 9.70 -5.34 27.96
CA ARG A 151 9.42 -5.32 29.41
C ARG A 151 7.92 -5.18 29.72
N ARG A 152 7.15 -4.56 28.83
CA ARG A 152 5.68 -4.43 28.90
C ARG A 152 4.94 -5.59 28.23
N GLY A 153 5.64 -6.54 27.63
CA GLY A 153 5.03 -7.58 26.79
C GLY A 153 4.53 -7.05 25.43
N MET A 154 4.94 -5.85 25.04
CA MET A 154 4.59 -5.26 23.75
C MET A 154 5.61 -5.67 22.67
N LYS A 155 5.13 -5.88 21.45
CA LYS A 155 5.97 -6.20 20.28
C LYS A 155 6.36 -4.93 19.51
N VAL A 156 7.55 -4.96 18.90
CA VAL A 156 8.08 -3.89 18.08
C VAL A 156 8.24 -4.37 16.65
N TYR A 157 7.52 -3.73 15.72
CA TYR A 157 7.66 -3.97 14.29
C TYR A 157 8.37 -2.79 13.64
N ILE A 158 9.28 -3.10 12.72
CA ILE A 158 9.83 -2.11 11.80
C ILE A 158 8.83 -1.88 10.67
N ARG A 159 8.59 -0.61 10.39
CA ARG A 159 7.88 -0.20 9.18
C ARG A 159 8.86 0.32 8.14
N MET A 160 8.97 -0.40 7.03
CA MET A 160 9.71 0.04 5.85
C MET A 160 8.70 0.43 4.77
N LEU A 161 8.62 1.73 4.48
CA LEU A 161 7.80 2.25 3.40
C LEU A 161 8.71 2.84 2.34
N GLU A 162 8.49 2.44 1.10
CA GLU A 162 9.21 3.03 -0.01
C GLU A 162 8.85 4.51 -0.15
N ALA A 163 9.84 5.36 -0.28
CA ALA A 163 9.63 6.76 -0.61
C ALA A 163 10.06 7.06 -2.05
N GLY A 164 9.49 8.08 -2.64
CA GLY A 164 9.79 8.52 -3.99
C GLY A 164 11.15 9.21 -4.14
N ALA A 165 11.27 10.05 -5.17
CA ALA A 165 12.51 10.70 -5.59
C ALA A 165 13.20 11.56 -4.52
N ASN A 166 12.49 12.02 -3.51
CA ASN A 166 13.05 12.80 -2.41
C ASN A 166 14.11 12.06 -1.57
N ARG A 167 14.24 10.75 -1.71
CA ARG A 167 15.34 9.98 -1.12
C ARG A 167 16.68 10.22 -1.81
N ALA A 168 16.67 10.54 -3.10
CA ALA A 168 17.89 10.76 -3.87
C ALA A 168 18.84 11.80 -3.26
N GLU A 169 18.30 12.79 -2.55
CA GLU A 169 19.06 13.84 -1.90
C GLU A 169 19.84 13.36 -0.65
N HIS A 170 19.42 12.24 -0.02
CA HIS A 170 19.91 11.83 1.31
C HIS A 170 20.56 10.45 1.32
N ILE A 171 20.46 9.71 0.23
CA ILE A 171 21.05 8.38 0.09
C ILE A 171 22.01 8.39 -1.09
N LYS A 172 23.29 8.25 -0.81
CA LYS A 172 24.34 8.30 -1.84
C LYS A 172 24.08 7.24 -2.92
N ASN A 173 24.15 7.66 -4.18
CA ASN A 173 23.91 6.88 -5.39
C ASN A 173 22.46 6.43 -5.60
N TYR A 174 21.48 6.94 -4.82
CA TYR A 174 20.07 6.58 -5.03
C TYR A 174 19.56 7.12 -6.38
N ASP A 175 20.12 8.21 -6.88
CA ASP A 175 19.89 8.78 -8.20
C ASP A 175 20.22 7.80 -9.35
N LYS A 176 21.11 6.81 -9.12
CA LYS A 176 21.51 5.81 -10.12
C LYS A 176 20.51 4.67 -10.32
N VAL A 177 19.53 4.57 -9.45
CA VAL A 177 18.54 3.48 -9.48
C VAL A 177 17.12 3.96 -9.84
N MET A 178 16.99 5.21 -10.29
CA MET A 178 15.69 5.82 -10.59
C MET A 178 15.03 5.24 -11.84
N VAL A 179 13.70 5.35 -11.89
CA VAL A 179 12.92 5.02 -13.10
C VAL A 179 13.29 5.94 -14.26
N GLU A 180 13.09 5.46 -15.49
CA GLU A 180 13.16 6.23 -16.73
C GLU A 180 11.78 6.33 -17.36
N ASP A 181 11.32 7.53 -17.69
CA ASP A 181 10.03 7.74 -18.34
C ASP A 181 10.05 7.37 -19.85
N VAL A 182 8.91 7.49 -20.53
CA VAL A 182 8.79 7.20 -21.98
C VAL A 182 9.69 8.07 -22.84
N TYR A 183 10.19 9.20 -22.36
CA TYR A 183 11.08 10.12 -23.07
C TYR A 183 12.55 9.93 -22.73
N GLY A 184 12.89 8.94 -21.88
CA GLY A 184 14.26 8.65 -21.46
C GLY A 184 14.78 9.54 -20.33
N ARG A 185 13.90 10.18 -19.56
CA ARG A 185 14.28 11.07 -18.46
C ARG A 185 14.19 10.33 -17.13
N PRO A 186 15.21 10.45 -16.27
CA PRO A 186 15.16 9.83 -14.95
C PRO A 186 14.27 10.63 -13.98
N GLY A 187 13.65 9.95 -13.01
CA GLY A 187 12.86 10.62 -11.97
C GLY A 187 11.80 9.73 -11.35
N GLY A 188 10.94 10.34 -10.53
CA GLY A 188 9.75 9.71 -9.94
C GLY A 188 10.02 8.82 -8.73
N GLY A 189 10.81 7.80 -8.84
CA GLY A 189 11.14 6.84 -7.78
C GLY A 189 12.15 5.80 -8.25
N PRO A 190 12.56 4.85 -7.41
CA PRO A 190 13.51 3.81 -7.81
C PRO A 190 12.88 2.79 -8.74
N CYS A 191 13.67 2.22 -9.64
CA CYS A 191 13.22 1.13 -10.49
C CYS A 191 13.22 -0.20 -9.73
N TRP A 192 12.09 -0.88 -9.64
CA TRP A 192 11.95 -2.18 -8.97
C TRP A 192 12.70 -3.32 -9.68
N ASN A 193 13.09 -3.14 -10.93
CA ASN A 193 13.88 -4.12 -11.67
C ASN A 193 15.38 -3.82 -11.63
N ASN A 194 15.80 -2.69 -11.07
CA ASN A 194 17.22 -2.38 -10.90
C ASN A 194 17.81 -3.27 -9.79
N PRO A 195 18.84 -4.08 -10.08
CA PRO A 195 19.43 -5.00 -9.10
C PRO A 195 20.06 -4.28 -7.90
N ASP A 196 20.65 -3.11 -8.10
CA ASP A 196 21.22 -2.32 -7.00
C ASP A 196 20.14 -1.82 -6.03
N TYR A 197 18.97 -1.43 -6.55
CA TYR A 197 17.84 -1.07 -5.70
C TYR A 197 17.32 -2.26 -4.90
N ARG A 198 17.13 -3.42 -5.55
CA ARG A 198 16.69 -4.64 -4.87
C ARG A 198 17.67 -5.04 -3.76
N ASN A 199 18.96 -5.09 -4.09
CA ASN A 199 20.01 -5.42 -3.12
C ASN A 199 20.06 -4.41 -1.96
N TRP A 200 19.82 -3.12 -2.23
CA TRP A 200 19.74 -2.10 -1.18
C TRP A 200 18.57 -2.33 -0.22
N VAL A 201 17.40 -2.66 -0.75
CA VAL A 201 16.21 -2.99 0.08
C VAL A 201 16.49 -4.21 0.96
N TYR A 202 17.05 -5.26 0.37
CA TYR A 202 17.39 -6.50 1.10
C TYR A 202 18.47 -6.24 2.16
N ALA A 203 19.54 -5.56 1.80
CA ALA A 203 20.62 -5.21 2.74
C ALA A 203 20.12 -4.37 3.91
N THR A 204 19.22 -3.41 3.66
CA THR A 204 18.60 -2.59 4.71
C THR A 204 17.82 -3.45 5.69
N MET A 205 16.97 -4.35 5.19
CA MET A 205 16.20 -5.27 6.04
C MET A 205 17.10 -6.24 6.79
N GLU A 206 18.02 -6.92 6.09
CA GLU A 206 18.93 -7.91 6.69
C GLU A 206 19.81 -7.30 7.78
N ASP A 207 20.34 -6.09 7.55
CA ASP A 207 21.14 -5.38 8.55
C ASP A 207 20.33 -5.08 9.82
N ILE A 208 19.10 -4.62 9.67
CA ILE A 208 18.20 -4.33 10.78
C ILE A 208 17.93 -5.60 11.61
N PHE A 209 17.48 -6.67 10.97
CA PHE A 209 17.08 -7.91 11.67
C PHE A 209 18.24 -8.72 12.22
N THR A 210 19.46 -8.47 11.74
CA THR A 210 20.70 -9.07 12.31
C THR A 210 21.13 -8.38 13.59
N HIS A 211 20.86 -7.07 13.75
CA HIS A 211 21.44 -6.28 14.83
C HIS A 211 20.42 -5.80 15.87
N TYR A 212 19.11 -5.96 15.61
CA TYR A 212 18.05 -5.56 16.53
C TYR A 212 17.08 -6.70 16.77
N ASP A 213 16.63 -6.84 18.01
CA ASP A 213 15.65 -7.86 18.41
C ASP A 213 14.20 -7.43 18.11
N ILE A 214 13.92 -7.23 16.82
CA ILE A 214 12.64 -6.77 16.30
C ILE A 214 11.71 -7.96 16.05
N ASP A 215 10.43 -7.83 16.40
CA ASP A 215 9.42 -8.89 16.29
C ASP A 215 8.87 -9.10 14.89
N GLY A 216 8.99 -8.11 14.02
CA GLY A 216 8.52 -8.25 12.64
C GLY A 216 8.72 -7.03 11.76
N LEU A 217 8.30 -7.19 10.51
CA LEU A 217 8.40 -6.20 9.44
C LEU A 217 7.04 -5.88 8.88
N GLN A 218 6.73 -4.60 8.68
CA GLN A 218 5.69 -4.17 7.76
C GLN A 218 6.34 -3.44 6.58
N TYR A 219 6.20 -4.00 5.39
CA TYR A 219 6.72 -3.39 4.16
C TYR A 219 5.58 -2.99 3.22
N GLY A 220 5.73 -1.86 2.55
CA GLY A 220 4.83 -1.37 1.53
C GLY A 220 5.52 -0.45 0.53
N ALA A 221 5.03 -0.48 -0.70
CA ALA A 221 5.38 0.47 -1.74
C ALA A 221 4.10 1.12 -2.25
N GLU A 222 4.06 2.44 -2.24
CA GLU A 222 2.88 3.23 -2.64
C GLU A 222 3.19 3.94 -3.96
N ARG A 223 3.12 3.21 -5.08
CA ARG A 223 3.38 3.77 -6.41
C ARG A 223 2.27 3.47 -7.39
N THR A 224 2.02 4.45 -8.24
CA THR A 224 1.08 4.35 -9.36
C THR A 224 1.71 3.58 -10.52
N GLY A 225 1.00 2.61 -11.08
CA GLY A 225 1.42 1.88 -12.26
C GLY A 225 1.31 2.69 -13.54
N PRO A 226 2.03 2.31 -14.61
CA PRO A 226 2.10 3.11 -15.84
C PRO A 226 0.75 3.32 -16.53
N MET A 227 -0.19 2.36 -16.47
CA MET A 227 -1.55 2.55 -16.98
C MET A 227 -2.31 3.61 -16.18
N SER A 228 -2.26 3.54 -14.85
CA SER A 228 -2.95 4.50 -13.97
C SER A 228 -2.34 5.89 -14.06
N MET A 229 -1.02 5.99 -14.28
CA MET A 229 -0.35 7.26 -14.57
C MET A 229 -0.99 7.95 -15.77
N VAL A 230 -1.23 7.22 -16.86
CA VAL A 230 -1.81 7.78 -18.10
C VAL A 230 -3.31 7.99 -17.98
N TRP A 231 -4.06 6.96 -17.55
CA TRP A 231 -5.53 7.00 -17.61
C TRP A 231 -6.15 7.93 -16.57
N PHE A 232 -5.54 8.00 -15.39
CA PHE A 232 -6.18 8.64 -14.23
C PHE A 232 -5.41 9.85 -13.72
N ARG A 233 -4.07 9.87 -13.82
CA ARG A 233 -3.29 10.90 -13.15
C ARG A 233 -2.70 11.98 -14.08
N GLY A 234 -2.75 11.76 -15.39
CA GLY A 234 -2.11 12.67 -16.36
C GLY A 234 -0.59 12.75 -16.17
N GLU A 235 0.01 11.74 -15.55
CA GLU A 235 1.44 11.64 -15.29
C GLU A 235 2.15 10.93 -16.44
N ILE A 236 3.42 11.28 -16.65
CA ILE A 236 4.25 10.66 -17.69
C ILE A 236 4.57 9.23 -17.29
N PRO A 237 4.20 8.22 -18.09
CA PRO A 237 4.38 6.82 -17.70
C PRO A 237 5.85 6.41 -17.59
N ALA A 238 6.14 5.58 -16.58
CA ALA A 238 7.44 4.98 -16.27
C ALA A 238 7.21 3.57 -15.68
N CYS A 239 8.14 2.59 -15.74
CA CYS A 239 9.55 2.72 -16.05
C CYS A 239 9.89 2.05 -17.40
N PHE A 240 10.79 2.67 -18.17
CA PHE A 240 11.30 2.16 -19.46
C PHE A 240 12.84 2.07 -19.49
N CYS A 241 13.50 1.99 -18.32
CA CYS A 241 14.94 1.84 -18.20
C CYS A 241 15.44 0.49 -18.77
N GLU A 242 16.75 0.33 -18.90
CA GLU A 242 17.36 -0.88 -19.45
C GLU A 242 16.95 -2.15 -18.70
N HIS A 243 16.86 -2.13 -17.36
CA HIS A 243 16.44 -3.28 -16.55
C HIS A 243 15.00 -3.69 -16.82
N CYS A 244 14.08 -2.71 -17.02
CA CYS A 244 12.72 -2.99 -17.42
C CYS A 244 12.63 -3.52 -18.85
N ARG A 245 13.43 -2.98 -19.77
CA ARG A 245 13.48 -3.47 -21.15
C ARG A 245 13.96 -4.93 -21.20
N SER A 246 15.14 -5.21 -20.65
CA SER A 246 15.72 -6.57 -20.65
C SER A 246 14.80 -7.60 -19.99
N ARG A 247 14.13 -7.23 -18.87
CA ARG A 247 13.16 -8.10 -18.23
C ARG A 247 11.98 -8.45 -19.13
N ASN A 248 11.44 -7.48 -19.85
CA ASN A 248 10.28 -7.66 -20.70
C ASN A 248 10.66 -8.40 -21.99
N GLU A 249 11.81 -8.12 -22.59
CA GLU A 249 12.36 -8.88 -23.73
C GLU A 249 12.51 -10.37 -23.40
N ALA A 250 13.02 -10.70 -22.21
CA ALA A 250 13.13 -12.08 -21.74
C ALA A 250 11.77 -12.81 -21.62
N LYS A 251 10.66 -12.06 -21.64
CA LYS A 251 9.28 -12.55 -21.61
C LYS A 251 8.56 -12.39 -22.96
N ASN A 252 9.30 -12.11 -24.03
CA ASN A 252 8.80 -11.88 -25.39
C ASN A 252 7.83 -10.67 -25.48
N ILE A 253 8.04 -9.64 -24.67
CA ILE A 253 7.32 -8.38 -24.74
C ILE A 253 8.25 -7.35 -25.39
N ASP A 254 7.85 -6.82 -26.57
CA ASP A 254 8.65 -5.83 -27.30
C ASP A 254 8.67 -4.48 -26.54
N PRO A 255 9.83 -4.03 -26.00
CA PRO A 255 9.91 -2.83 -25.19
C PRO A 255 9.78 -1.55 -26.02
N LEU A 256 10.12 -1.58 -27.31
CA LEU A 256 9.98 -0.41 -28.20
C LEU A 256 8.51 -0.17 -28.51
N ARG A 257 7.76 -1.24 -28.80
CA ARG A 257 6.32 -1.14 -29.03
C ARG A 257 5.57 -0.75 -27.77
N ALA A 258 5.93 -1.30 -26.59
CA ALA A 258 5.36 -0.90 -25.31
C ALA A 258 5.58 0.59 -25.06
N ARG A 259 6.83 1.06 -25.19
CA ARG A 259 7.20 2.48 -25.01
C ARG A 259 6.45 3.40 -25.96
N GLU A 260 6.39 3.05 -27.24
CA GLU A 260 5.67 3.83 -28.26
C GLU A 260 4.16 3.88 -27.97
N GLY A 261 3.56 2.76 -27.62
CA GLY A 261 2.15 2.69 -27.26
C GLY A 261 1.81 3.57 -26.06
N TYR A 262 2.61 3.51 -24.97
CA TYR A 262 2.45 4.38 -23.81
C TYR A 262 2.66 5.86 -24.13
N ARG A 263 3.65 6.19 -24.97
CA ARG A 263 3.92 7.56 -25.40
C ARG A 263 2.72 8.14 -26.17
N LYS A 264 2.21 7.42 -27.18
CA LYS A 264 1.05 7.84 -27.95
C LYS A 264 -0.21 7.98 -27.11
N MET A 265 -0.46 7.02 -26.22
CA MET A 265 -1.60 7.05 -25.31
C MET A 265 -1.52 8.25 -24.35
N TYR A 266 -0.34 8.55 -23.81
CA TYR A 266 -0.11 9.71 -22.95
C TYR A 266 -0.35 11.02 -23.71
N GLU A 267 0.22 11.17 -24.93
CA GLU A 267 0.04 12.35 -25.78
C GLU A 267 -1.43 12.53 -26.19
N TYR A 268 -2.16 11.44 -26.40
CA TYR A 268 -3.59 11.48 -26.61
C TYR A 268 -4.32 12.04 -25.38
N MET A 269 -4.03 11.52 -24.20
CA MET A 269 -4.64 11.99 -22.95
C MET A 269 -4.34 13.47 -22.67
N GLN A 270 -3.14 13.95 -23.00
CA GLN A 270 -2.81 15.38 -22.91
C GLN A 270 -3.69 16.24 -23.83
N ARG A 271 -4.06 15.75 -25.04
CA ARG A 271 -5.01 16.45 -25.91
C ARG A 271 -6.42 16.43 -25.35
N VAL A 272 -6.85 15.31 -24.76
CA VAL A 272 -8.14 15.19 -24.06
C VAL A 272 -8.26 16.20 -22.94
N GLU A 273 -7.26 16.27 -22.05
CA GLU A 273 -7.21 17.23 -20.94
C GLU A 273 -7.25 18.70 -21.43
N ALA A 274 -6.52 18.98 -22.49
CA ALA A 274 -6.48 20.32 -23.09
C ALA A 274 -7.77 20.70 -23.86
N GLY A 275 -8.77 19.79 -23.97
CA GLY A 275 -9.97 20.02 -24.78
C GLY A 275 -9.70 20.07 -26.28
N LYS A 276 -8.61 19.48 -26.74
CA LYS A 276 -8.16 19.50 -28.16
C LYS A 276 -8.41 18.16 -28.86
N ASP A 277 -9.05 17.22 -28.19
CA ASP A 277 -9.47 15.97 -28.83
C ASP A 277 -10.63 16.25 -29.80
N GLN A 278 -10.46 15.84 -31.06
CA GLN A 278 -11.44 16.00 -32.15
C GLN A 278 -11.93 14.62 -32.64
N SER A 279 -11.63 13.55 -31.89
CA SER A 279 -12.10 12.21 -32.26
C SER A 279 -13.63 12.16 -32.21
N PRO A 280 -14.28 11.55 -33.21
CA PRO A 280 -15.72 11.27 -33.13
C PRO A 280 -16.04 10.13 -32.16
N ASP A 281 -15.05 9.32 -31.80
CA ASP A 281 -15.17 8.24 -30.81
C ASP A 281 -14.92 8.78 -29.40
N THR A 282 -15.54 8.13 -28.40
CA THR A 282 -15.31 8.43 -26.98
C THR A 282 -13.87 8.16 -26.57
N VAL A 283 -13.44 8.81 -25.48
CA VAL A 283 -12.10 8.62 -24.90
C VAL A 283 -11.82 7.15 -24.62
N MET A 284 -12.79 6.43 -24.05
CA MET A 284 -12.65 5.00 -23.74
C MET A 284 -12.41 4.16 -25.00
N VAL A 285 -13.13 4.40 -26.10
CA VAL A 285 -12.93 3.67 -27.35
C VAL A 285 -11.52 3.90 -27.87
N ASN A 286 -11.00 5.12 -27.82
CA ASN A 286 -9.64 5.44 -28.25
C ASN A 286 -8.58 4.78 -27.37
N LEU A 287 -8.80 4.73 -26.04
CA LEU A 287 -7.90 4.02 -25.11
C LEU A 287 -7.85 2.51 -25.38
N PHE A 288 -8.98 1.89 -25.65
CA PHE A 288 -9.03 0.47 -26.07
C PHE A 288 -8.33 0.25 -27.42
N ARG A 289 -8.44 1.20 -28.36
CA ARG A 289 -7.72 1.14 -29.65
C ARG A 289 -6.21 1.11 -29.46
N PHE A 290 -5.65 1.96 -28.57
CA PHE A 290 -4.22 1.89 -28.24
C PHE A 290 -3.80 0.52 -27.68
N MET A 291 -4.61 -0.07 -26.82
CA MET A 291 -4.31 -1.42 -26.27
C MET A 291 -4.38 -2.53 -27.33
N GLN A 292 -5.20 -2.36 -28.38
CA GLN A 292 -5.25 -3.31 -29.50
C GLN A 292 -4.07 -3.11 -30.49
N GLU A 293 -3.72 -1.86 -30.79
CA GLU A 293 -2.58 -1.55 -31.65
C GLU A 293 -1.23 -1.89 -31.00
N TYR A 294 -1.16 -1.75 -29.66
CA TYR A 294 0.02 -1.99 -28.84
C TYR A 294 -0.33 -2.93 -27.67
N PRO A 295 -0.56 -4.22 -27.90
CA PRO A 295 -0.93 -5.16 -26.85
C PRO A 295 0.13 -5.29 -25.76
N GLU A 296 1.36 -4.90 -26.05
CA GLU A 296 2.48 -4.82 -25.11
C GLU A 296 2.20 -3.88 -23.92
N ILE A 297 1.31 -2.89 -24.05
CA ILE A 297 0.92 -1.97 -22.97
C ILE A 297 0.43 -2.75 -21.75
N MET A 298 -0.51 -3.69 -21.94
CA MET A 298 -1.09 -4.46 -20.85
C MET A 298 -0.07 -5.42 -20.23
N SER A 299 0.72 -6.10 -21.07
CA SER A 299 1.77 -7.00 -20.62
C SER A 299 2.85 -6.26 -19.84
N TRP A 300 3.25 -5.07 -20.30
CA TRP A 300 4.20 -4.20 -19.61
C TRP A 300 3.69 -3.75 -18.24
N ASN A 301 2.42 -3.31 -18.17
CA ASN A 301 1.78 -2.93 -16.92
C ASN A 301 1.78 -4.10 -15.91
N TYR A 302 1.43 -5.30 -16.36
CA TYR A 302 1.45 -6.48 -15.51
C TYR A 302 2.87 -6.78 -14.98
N GLN A 303 3.91 -6.73 -15.84
CA GLN A 303 5.29 -6.96 -15.43
C GLN A 303 5.81 -5.89 -14.46
N TRP A 304 5.29 -4.66 -14.53
CA TRP A 304 5.62 -3.62 -13.57
C TRP A 304 5.16 -3.99 -12.16
N PHE A 305 3.94 -4.51 -12.01
CA PHE A 305 3.43 -4.99 -10.73
C PHE A 305 4.16 -6.25 -10.23
N GLN A 306 4.49 -7.18 -11.13
CA GLN A 306 5.22 -8.40 -10.78
C GLN A 306 6.61 -8.11 -10.20
N ALA A 307 7.24 -7.00 -10.58
CA ALA A 307 8.53 -6.61 -10.02
C ALA A 307 8.45 -6.26 -8.52
N ASP A 308 7.34 -5.64 -8.06
CA ASP A 308 7.10 -5.41 -6.64
C ASP A 308 6.84 -6.73 -5.89
N GLU A 309 6.01 -7.59 -6.46
CA GLU A 309 5.71 -8.90 -5.84
C GLU A 309 6.98 -9.73 -5.62
N GLU A 310 7.89 -9.76 -6.59
CA GLU A 310 9.17 -10.47 -6.45
C GLU A 310 10.05 -9.89 -5.33
N ILE A 311 10.09 -8.57 -5.16
CA ILE A 311 10.82 -7.94 -4.05
C ILE A 311 10.23 -8.41 -2.71
N GLN A 312 8.91 -8.43 -2.60
CA GLN A 312 8.21 -8.83 -1.37
C GLN A 312 8.44 -10.31 -1.03
N GLN A 313 8.36 -11.18 -2.05
CA GLN A 313 8.63 -12.61 -1.90
C GLN A 313 10.06 -12.87 -1.43
N GLU A 314 11.04 -12.20 -2.03
CA GLU A 314 12.44 -12.35 -1.64
C GLU A 314 12.72 -11.77 -0.26
N MET A 315 12.11 -10.63 0.11
CA MET A 315 12.20 -10.10 1.48
C MET A 315 11.64 -11.08 2.51
N TYR A 316 10.48 -11.67 2.23
CA TYR A 316 9.87 -12.67 3.11
C TYR A 316 10.82 -13.85 3.32
N ARG A 317 11.31 -14.45 2.23
CA ARG A 317 12.22 -15.59 2.28
C ARG A 317 13.48 -15.27 3.10
N ARG A 318 14.17 -14.17 2.78
CA ARG A 318 15.41 -13.75 3.47
C ARG A 318 15.19 -13.45 4.94
N LEU A 319 14.09 -12.79 5.28
CA LEU A 319 13.78 -12.50 6.68
C LEU A 319 13.52 -13.78 7.45
N LYS A 320 12.77 -14.73 6.90
CA LYS A 320 12.53 -16.04 7.52
C LYS A 320 13.81 -16.86 7.69
N ASP A 321 14.78 -16.73 6.79
CA ASP A 321 16.10 -17.36 6.94
C ASP A 321 16.90 -16.75 8.11
N ILE A 322 16.79 -15.44 8.37
CA ILE A 322 17.50 -14.74 9.45
C ILE A 322 16.77 -14.91 10.80
N LYS A 323 15.46 -14.69 10.80
CA LYS A 323 14.64 -14.68 12.02
C LYS A 323 13.28 -15.36 11.75
N PRO A 324 13.21 -16.71 11.83
CA PRO A 324 12.01 -17.47 11.43
C PRO A 324 10.73 -17.06 12.15
N ASN A 325 10.84 -16.61 13.41
CA ASN A 325 9.69 -16.21 14.23
C ASN A 325 9.23 -14.76 14.02
N ALA A 326 9.99 -13.93 13.30
CA ALA A 326 9.59 -12.57 12.99
C ALA A 326 8.42 -12.58 11.99
N LEU A 327 7.38 -11.79 12.28
CA LEU A 327 6.21 -11.70 11.40
C LEU A 327 6.46 -10.70 10.27
N VAL A 328 6.07 -11.08 9.06
CA VAL A 328 6.17 -10.24 7.87
C VAL A 328 4.80 -9.79 7.43
N GLY A 329 4.55 -8.49 7.50
CA GLY A 329 3.28 -7.87 7.12
C GLY A 329 3.34 -7.19 5.76
N ARG A 330 2.34 -7.48 4.94
CA ARG A 330 2.12 -6.80 3.66
C ARG A 330 1.21 -5.60 3.85
N HIS A 331 1.74 -4.40 3.69
CA HIS A 331 0.94 -3.17 3.66
C HIS A 331 0.30 -2.99 2.29
N VAL A 332 -1.01 -2.80 2.26
CA VAL A 332 -1.78 -2.62 1.02
C VAL A 332 -2.51 -1.29 1.08
N ASP A 333 -2.06 -0.34 0.27
CA ASP A 333 -2.65 1.01 0.21
C ASP A 333 -4.00 1.05 -0.54
N HIS A 334 -4.62 2.22 -0.61
CA HIS A 334 -5.89 2.41 -1.32
C HIS A 334 -5.79 2.08 -2.81
N GLN A 335 -4.68 2.39 -3.47
CA GLN A 335 -4.52 2.12 -4.89
C GLN A 335 -4.66 0.63 -5.16
N ARG A 336 -4.10 -0.19 -4.28
CA ARG A 336 -4.14 -1.66 -4.37
C ARG A 336 -5.44 -2.26 -3.88
N SER A 337 -6.03 -1.68 -2.83
CA SER A 337 -7.22 -2.27 -2.20
C SER A 337 -8.51 -1.84 -2.85
N SER A 338 -8.72 -0.55 -3.08
CA SER A 338 -10.07 -0.04 -3.23
C SER A 338 -10.31 0.98 -4.34
N TRP A 339 -9.30 1.48 -5.06
CA TRP A 339 -9.60 2.47 -6.11
C TRP A 339 -8.88 2.31 -7.44
N ASP A 340 -7.79 1.55 -7.55
CA ASP A 340 -7.08 1.38 -8.82
C ASP A 340 -7.39 0.00 -9.43
N ILE A 341 -8.18 -0.02 -10.48
CA ILE A 341 -8.61 -1.24 -11.14
C ILE A 341 -7.43 -2.00 -11.77
N PHE A 342 -6.44 -1.32 -12.30
CA PHE A 342 -5.28 -1.97 -12.91
C PHE A 342 -4.44 -2.67 -11.86
N TYR A 343 -4.26 -2.05 -10.69
CA TYR A 343 -3.55 -2.67 -9.59
C TYR A 343 -4.35 -3.82 -8.97
N ARG A 344 -5.64 -3.57 -8.68
CA ARG A 344 -6.53 -4.58 -8.09
C ARG A 344 -6.66 -5.84 -8.96
N SER A 345 -6.59 -5.69 -10.29
CA SER A 345 -6.64 -6.81 -11.23
C SER A 345 -5.28 -7.53 -11.43
N ALA A 346 -4.17 -6.84 -11.22
CA ALA A 346 -2.83 -7.41 -11.43
C ALA A 346 -2.31 -8.21 -10.23
N ILE A 347 -2.75 -7.88 -9.01
CA ILE A 347 -2.27 -8.49 -7.77
C ILE A 347 -3.43 -8.92 -6.89
N SER A 348 -3.44 -10.20 -6.52
CA SER A 348 -4.44 -10.79 -5.65
C SER A 348 -3.95 -10.89 -4.20
N TYR A 349 -4.86 -10.72 -3.24
CA TYR A 349 -4.60 -11.08 -1.84
C TYR A 349 -4.21 -12.56 -1.67
N ALA A 350 -4.72 -13.46 -2.53
CA ALA A 350 -4.33 -14.86 -2.52
C ALA A 350 -2.83 -15.05 -2.81
N ASN A 351 -2.27 -14.28 -3.76
CA ASN A 351 -0.83 -14.33 -4.04
C ASN A 351 -0.02 -13.76 -2.87
N MET A 352 -0.47 -12.65 -2.29
CA MET A 352 0.19 -12.04 -1.13
C MET A 352 0.24 -12.97 0.08
N ALA A 353 -0.79 -13.80 0.27
CA ALA A 353 -0.87 -14.76 1.37
C ALA A 353 0.23 -15.85 1.34
N GLU A 354 0.86 -16.07 0.19
CA GLU A 354 1.95 -17.05 0.06
C GLU A 354 3.29 -16.53 0.65
N TYR A 355 3.42 -15.21 0.87
CA TYR A 355 4.65 -14.58 1.35
C TYR A 355 4.38 -13.45 2.37
N ALA A 356 3.33 -13.58 3.17
CA ALA A 356 3.04 -12.67 4.27
C ALA A 356 2.41 -13.43 5.43
N ASP A 357 2.85 -13.15 6.66
CA ASP A 357 2.22 -13.70 7.87
C ASP A 357 0.95 -12.92 8.23
N PHE A 358 0.85 -11.68 7.76
CA PHE A 358 -0.39 -10.91 7.80
C PHE A 358 -0.48 -9.92 6.63
N ILE A 359 -1.71 -9.65 6.18
CA ILE A 359 -2.01 -8.61 5.20
C ILE A 359 -2.74 -7.47 5.90
N LYS A 360 -2.28 -6.24 5.65
CA LYS A 360 -2.87 -5.03 6.22
C LYS A 360 -3.45 -4.16 5.11
N PRO A 361 -4.75 -4.28 4.78
CA PRO A 361 -5.43 -3.34 3.91
C PRO A 361 -5.64 -1.98 4.62
N ILE A 362 -5.51 -0.88 3.88
CA ILE A 362 -5.88 0.46 4.35
C ILE A 362 -7.40 0.62 4.28
N LEU A 363 -8.02 1.01 5.41
CA LEU A 363 -9.46 1.17 5.57
C LEU A 363 -9.78 2.54 6.20
N TYR A 364 -9.43 3.61 5.49
CA TYR A 364 -9.60 5.00 6.00
C TYR A 364 -11.00 5.52 5.70
N HIS A 365 -12.00 4.92 6.33
CA HIS A 365 -13.42 5.08 6.04
C HIS A 365 -13.90 6.54 6.04
N ASP A 366 -13.44 7.37 6.96
CA ASP A 366 -13.85 8.78 7.05
C ASP A 366 -13.26 9.62 5.91
N ILE A 367 -11.93 9.62 5.79
CA ILE A 367 -11.22 10.42 4.78
C ILE A 367 -11.33 9.83 3.37
N TYR A 368 -11.79 8.59 3.25
CA TYR A 368 -11.90 7.94 1.96
C TYR A 368 -12.94 8.63 1.07
N GLY A 369 -14.01 9.18 1.64
CA GLY A 369 -15.00 9.94 0.88
C GLY A 369 -14.41 11.12 0.10
N PRO A 370 -13.75 12.09 0.75
CA PRO A 370 -13.06 13.18 0.05
C PRO A 370 -11.98 12.71 -0.92
N ARG A 371 -11.21 11.69 -0.54
CA ARG A 371 -10.17 11.11 -1.40
C ARG A 371 -10.77 10.40 -2.62
N LEU A 372 -11.87 9.68 -2.43
CA LEU A 372 -12.57 8.99 -3.51
C LEU A 372 -13.19 9.99 -4.49
N ARG A 373 -13.83 11.06 -3.98
CA ARG A 373 -14.33 12.13 -4.85
C ARG A 373 -13.20 12.72 -5.71
N TRP A 374 -12.07 13.08 -5.08
CA TRP A 374 -10.89 13.54 -5.81
C TRP A 374 -10.44 12.50 -6.85
N TRP A 375 -10.34 11.21 -6.47
CA TRP A 375 -9.88 10.15 -7.36
C TRP A 375 -10.83 9.91 -8.54
N VAL A 376 -12.12 9.80 -8.28
CA VAL A 376 -13.12 9.48 -9.30
C VAL A 376 -13.45 10.71 -10.15
N ILE A 377 -13.62 11.87 -9.55
CA ILE A 377 -14.04 13.08 -10.28
C ILE A 377 -12.85 13.83 -10.85
N ASP A 378 -11.89 14.23 -10.00
CA ASP A 378 -10.80 15.09 -10.45
C ASP A 378 -9.73 14.33 -11.26
N GLN A 379 -9.64 13.00 -11.09
CA GLN A 379 -8.68 12.19 -11.82
C GLN A 379 -9.32 11.36 -12.95
N TRP A 380 -10.30 10.52 -12.68
CA TRP A 380 -10.89 9.64 -13.69
C TRP A 380 -11.80 10.39 -14.65
N GLN A 381 -12.82 11.11 -14.12
CA GLN A 381 -13.82 11.79 -14.93
C GLN A 381 -13.19 12.90 -15.78
N SER A 382 -12.22 13.62 -15.27
CA SER A 382 -11.51 14.65 -16.03
C SER A 382 -10.66 14.09 -17.19
N ARG A 383 -10.42 12.77 -17.26
CA ARG A 383 -9.54 12.08 -18.22
C ARG A 383 -10.23 10.93 -18.94
N ALA A 384 -9.95 9.71 -18.50
CA ALA A 384 -10.42 8.50 -19.18
C ALA A 384 -11.95 8.38 -19.26
N PHE A 385 -12.67 8.98 -18.32
CA PHE A 385 -14.14 8.97 -18.25
C PHE A 385 -14.76 10.33 -18.56
N LYS A 386 -14.07 11.18 -19.33
CA LYS A 386 -14.50 12.54 -19.66
C LYS A 386 -15.87 12.60 -20.34
N ASP A 387 -16.26 11.55 -21.04
CA ASP A 387 -17.54 11.45 -21.75
C ASP A 387 -18.73 11.14 -20.83
N PHE A 388 -18.49 10.89 -19.54
CA PHE A 388 -19.51 10.55 -18.54
C PHE A 388 -19.79 11.75 -17.64
N SER A 389 -21.01 11.80 -17.04
CA SER A 389 -21.24 12.75 -15.94
C SER A 389 -20.49 12.31 -14.67
N HIS A 390 -20.40 13.23 -13.69
CA HIS A 390 -19.78 12.93 -12.40
C HIS A 390 -20.49 11.76 -11.68
N GLU A 391 -21.82 11.77 -11.68
CA GLU A 391 -22.66 10.74 -11.06
C GLU A 391 -22.47 9.39 -11.77
N GLN A 392 -22.51 9.39 -13.11
CA GLN A 392 -22.30 8.17 -13.91
C GLN A 392 -20.90 7.58 -13.65
N THR A 393 -19.87 8.43 -13.52
CA THR A 393 -18.52 7.97 -13.24
C THR A 393 -18.42 7.35 -11.84
N LEU A 394 -19.06 7.96 -10.84
CA LEU A 394 -19.08 7.43 -9.48
C LEU A 394 -19.85 6.09 -9.40
N ASP A 395 -21.02 6.01 -10.02
CA ASP A 395 -21.82 4.78 -10.05
C ASP A 395 -21.08 3.64 -10.76
N PHE A 396 -20.43 3.95 -11.88
CA PHE A 396 -19.58 3.00 -12.60
C PHE A 396 -18.41 2.52 -11.74
N PHE A 397 -17.75 3.46 -11.03
CA PHE A 397 -16.68 3.12 -10.10
C PHE A 397 -17.17 2.17 -9.01
N TYR A 398 -18.29 2.45 -8.35
CA TYR A 398 -18.86 1.59 -7.31
C TYR A 398 -19.12 0.18 -7.85
N GLN A 399 -19.77 0.06 -8.99
CA GLN A 399 -20.07 -1.24 -9.62
C GLN A 399 -18.78 -2.00 -9.97
N MET A 400 -17.80 -1.32 -10.56
CA MET A 400 -16.53 -1.92 -10.96
C MET A 400 -15.72 -2.42 -9.75
N MET A 401 -15.80 -1.73 -8.61
CA MET A 401 -15.13 -2.14 -7.37
C MET A 401 -15.96 -3.18 -6.57
N GLY A 402 -17.15 -3.54 -7.03
CA GLY A 402 -18.03 -4.49 -6.37
C GLY A 402 -18.86 -3.90 -5.24
N TYR A 403 -18.96 -2.56 -5.17
CA TYR A 403 -19.86 -1.89 -4.23
C TYR A 403 -21.25 -1.72 -4.87
N SER A 404 -22.31 -1.87 -4.06
CA SER A 404 -23.67 -1.57 -4.53
C SER A 404 -23.90 -0.06 -4.53
N PRO A 405 -24.14 0.61 -5.70
CA PRO A 405 -24.33 2.06 -5.72
C PRO A 405 -25.47 2.53 -4.82
N ALA A 406 -26.55 1.75 -4.74
CA ALA A 406 -27.71 2.07 -3.88
C ALA A 406 -27.42 2.03 -2.37
N ALA A 407 -26.33 1.36 -1.96
CA ALA A 407 -25.90 1.25 -0.57
C ALA A 407 -24.75 2.22 -0.22
N GLN A 408 -24.20 2.92 -1.23
CA GLN A 408 -23.11 3.84 -1.05
C GLN A 408 -23.58 5.30 -0.93
N VAL A 409 -22.66 6.16 -0.52
CA VAL A 409 -22.92 7.58 -0.34
C VAL A 409 -22.97 8.26 -1.71
N PRO A 410 -24.01 9.09 -2.01
CA PRO A 410 -24.09 9.84 -3.25
C PRO A 410 -23.03 10.94 -3.32
N LEU A 411 -22.79 11.46 -4.52
CA LEU A 411 -21.67 12.37 -4.80
C LEU A 411 -21.69 13.64 -3.94
N ASP A 412 -22.84 14.24 -3.75
CA ASP A 412 -23.05 15.49 -2.99
C ASP A 412 -22.81 15.33 -1.47
N GLU A 413 -22.89 14.10 -0.97
CA GLU A 413 -22.68 13.79 0.45
C GLU A 413 -21.29 13.16 0.72
N LEU A 414 -20.59 12.70 -0.33
CA LEU A 414 -19.40 11.86 -0.21
C LEU A 414 -18.27 12.52 0.59
N GLU A 415 -18.03 13.82 0.38
CA GLU A 415 -16.98 14.54 1.10
C GLU A 415 -17.26 14.69 2.60
N VAL A 416 -18.53 14.81 2.97
CA VAL A 416 -18.95 15.05 4.36
C VAL A 416 -19.12 13.76 5.13
N LYS A 417 -19.77 12.77 4.51
CA LYS A 417 -20.11 11.50 5.17
C LYS A 417 -19.00 10.45 5.10
N GLY A 418 -18.06 10.58 4.16
CA GLY A 418 -17.10 9.52 3.89
C GLY A 418 -17.79 8.24 3.40
N MET A 419 -17.07 7.15 3.31
CA MET A 419 -17.64 5.84 2.94
C MET A 419 -18.32 5.11 4.11
N GLY A 420 -18.00 5.50 5.33
CA GLY A 420 -18.57 4.92 6.55
C GLY A 420 -18.04 3.52 6.90
N PRO A 421 -18.51 2.97 8.04
CA PRO A 421 -18.06 1.67 8.55
C PRO A 421 -18.43 0.48 7.66
N ALA A 422 -19.47 0.58 6.82
CA ALA A 422 -19.83 -0.47 5.87
C ALA A 422 -18.68 -0.76 4.87
N TYR A 423 -18.00 0.28 4.40
CA TYR A 423 -16.80 0.13 3.57
C TYR A 423 -15.70 -0.69 4.26
N VAL A 424 -15.52 -0.48 5.57
CA VAL A 424 -14.54 -1.25 6.36
C VAL A 424 -14.90 -2.73 6.37
N TYR A 425 -16.19 -3.05 6.55
CA TYR A 425 -16.68 -4.42 6.47
C TYR A 425 -16.41 -5.03 5.09
N ASP A 426 -16.86 -4.37 4.01
CA ASP A 426 -16.78 -4.90 2.65
C ASP A 426 -15.34 -5.19 2.22
N GLU A 427 -14.41 -4.26 2.43
CA GLU A 427 -13.01 -4.45 2.05
C GLU A 427 -12.26 -5.42 2.97
N THR A 428 -12.56 -5.45 4.27
CA THR A 428 -12.02 -6.46 5.18
C THR A 428 -12.51 -7.85 4.79
N LYS A 429 -13.83 -8.01 4.57
CA LYS A 429 -14.45 -9.27 4.17
C LYS A 429 -13.88 -9.78 2.86
N ARG A 430 -13.71 -8.88 1.87
CA ARG A 430 -13.05 -9.23 0.60
C ARG A 430 -11.64 -9.77 0.82
N CYS A 431 -10.84 -9.14 1.69
CA CYS A 431 -9.51 -9.61 2.00
C CYS A 431 -9.54 -10.99 2.67
N VAL A 432 -10.37 -11.15 3.72
CA VAL A 432 -10.54 -12.40 4.46
C VAL A 432 -10.98 -13.55 3.55
N ASP A 433 -11.97 -13.31 2.67
CA ASP A 433 -12.48 -14.34 1.76
C ASP A 433 -11.43 -14.76 0.72
N ILE A 434 -10.63 -13.82 0.21
CA ILE A 434 -9.61 -14.13 -0.81
C ILE A 434 -8.42 -14.86 -0.22
N VAL A 435 -7.98 -14.50 1.00
CA VAL A 435 -6.84 -15.19 1.64
C VAL A 435 -7.20 -16.59 2.13
N ASP A 436 -8.49 -16.86 2.31
CA ASP A 436 -9.03 -18.18 2.67
C ASP A 436 -8.27 -18.85 3.84
N GLY A 437 -7.99 -18.06 4.87
CA GLY A 437 -7.31 -18.51 6.09
C GLY A 437 -5.81 -18.81 5.95
N LYS A 438 -5.18 -18.57 4.80
CA LYS A 438 -3.74 -18.82 4.61
C LYS A 438 -2.84 -17.85 5.37
N THR A 439 -3.33 -16.66 5.67
CA THR A 439 -2.62 -15.62 6.40
C THR A 439 -3.58 -14.78 7.22
N ASP A 440 -3.07 -14.10 8.25
CA ASP A 440 -3.86 -13.19 9.08
C ASP A 440 -4.26 -11.92 8.31
N VAL A 441 -5.45 -11.37 8.61
CA VAL A 441 -5.89 -10.07 8.09
C VAL A 441 -5.93 -9.06 9.24
N VAL A 442 -5.08 -8.05 9.15
CA VAL A 442 -4.97 -6.96 10.13
C VAL A 442 -5.58 -5.70 9.54
N ALA A 443 -6.78 -5.35 9.95
CA ALA A 443 -7.53 -4.23 9.41
C ALA A 443 -6.90 -2.88 9.79
N GLY A 444 -6.44 -2.11 8.80
CA GLY A 444 -5.81 -0.80 9.03
C GLY A 444 -6.83 0.34 9.08
N ILE A 445 -7.40 0.61 10.26
CA ILE A 445 -8.42 1.64 10.47
C ILE A 445 -7.78 3.03 10.49
N GLY A 446 -8.24 3.94 9.63
CA GLY A 446 -7.76 5.33 9.63
C GLY A 446 -8.30 6.10 10.83
N ILE A 447 -7.41 6.82 11.52
CA ILE A 447 -7.73 7.68 12.65
C ILE A 447 -7.15 9.05 12.41
N ASP A 448 -7.96 10.10 12.48
CA ASP A 448 -7.60 11.52 12.32
C ASP A 448 -6.69 11.77 11.10
N VAL A 449 -6.98 11.11 9.98
CA VAL A 449 -6.15 11.08 8.78
C VAL A 449 -6.11 12.46 8.11
N LEU A 450 -4.91 12.92 7.74
CA LEU A 450 -4.74 14.20 7.06
C LEU A 450 -5.37 14.20 5.66
N TRP A 451 -6.03 15.30 5.33
CA TRP A 451 -6.51 15.59 3.99
C TRP A 451 -5.51 16.46 3.21
N HIS A 452 -5.08 15.97 2.07
CA HIS A 452 -4.07 16.64 1.24
C HIS A 452 -4.64 17.65 0.24
N GLY A 453 -5.96 17.70 0.06
CA GLY A 453 -6.62 18.52 -0.97
C GLY A 453 -6.76 20.02 -0.64
N GLY A 454 -6.50 20.44 0.60
CA GLY A 454 -6.68 21.81 1.05
C GLY A 454 -5.63 22.30 2.06
N GLY A 455 -4.45 21.66 2.10
CA GLY A 455 -3.40 21.95 3.06
C GLY A 455 -3.50 21.06 4.29
N MET A 456 -2.93 19.94 4.30
CA MET A 456 -2.63 18.97 5.39
C MET A 456 -3.35 19.15 6.73
N GLN A 457 -4.67 19.44 6.70
CA GLN A 457 -5.49 19.56 7.89
C GLN A 457 -5.92 18.17 8.36
N PRO A 458 -5.89 17.90 9.68
CA PRO A 458 -6.42 16.64 10.20
C PRO A 458 -7.92 16.54 9.96
N TYR A 459 -8.37 15.41 9.44
CA TYR A 459 -9.78 15.05 9.41
C TYR A 459 -10.10 14.33 10.71
N HIS A 460 -10.77 15.01 11.63
CA HIS A 460 -11.07 14.45 12.95
C HIS A 460 -12.12 13.33 12.87
N SER A 461 -11.71 12.14 13.26
CA SER A 461 -12.61 10.98 13.32
C SER A 461 -13.71 11.19 14.38
N ASP A 462 -14.95 10.86 14.01
CA ASP A 462 -16.03 10.76 15.01
C ASP A 462 -15.82 9.48 15.84
N PRO A 463 -15.78 9.58 17.18
CA PRO A 463 -15.50 8.44 18.06
C PRO A 463 -16.46 7.26 17.87
N ARG A 464 -17.76 7.50 17.61
CA ARG A 464 -18.75 6.43 17.42
C ARG A 464 -18.55 5.73 16.09
N ARG A 465 -18.29 6.49 15.01
CA ARG A 465 -17.98 5.92 13.69
C ARG A 465 -16.68 5.12 13.72
N LEU A 466 -15.67 5.59 14.44
CA LEU A 466 -14.41 4.89 14.66
C LEU A 466 -14.63 3.56 15.38
N GLN A 467 -15.41 3.53 16.47
CA GLN A 467 -15.77 2.29 17.16
C GLN A 467 -16.54 1.32 16.25
N GLN A 468 -17.50 1.83 15.48
CA GLN A 468 -18.22 1.03 14.50
C GLN A 468 -17.30 0.43 13.43
N ALA A 469 -16.29 1.19 12.97
CA ALA A 469 -15.30 0.69 12.01
C ALA A 469 -14.49 -0.49 12.59
N VAL A 470 -14.07 -0.40 13.87
CA VAL A 470 -13.40 -1.50 14.59
C VAL A 470 -14.31 -2.72 14.68
N TYR A 471 -15.59 -2.55 15.08
CA TYR A 471 -16.54 -3.66 15.15
C TYR A 471 -16.78 -4.32 13.79
N LYS A 472 -16.92 -3.51 12.73
CA LYS A 472 -17.14 -3.99 11.36
C LYS A 472 -15.93 -4.74 10.80
N ALA A 473 -14.72 -4.36 11.14
CA ALA A 473 -13.52 -5.09 10.77
C ALA A 473 -13.49 -6.49 11.41
N VAL A 474 -13.79 -6.59 12.70
CA VAL A 474 -13.81 -7.89 13.41
C VAL A 474 -15.00 -8.74 12.96
N GLU A 475 -16.19 -8.15 12.77
CA GLU A 475 -17.35 -8.83 12.21
C GLU A 475 -17.06 -9.44 10.82
N ALA A 476 -16.25 -8.76 10.01
CA ALA A 476 -15.81 -9.23 8.69
C ALA A 476 -14.75 -10.34 8.75
N GLY A 477 -14.20 -10.65 9.93
CA GLY A 477 -13.24 -11.73 10.16
C GLY A 477 -11.78 -11.28 10.27
N ALA A 478 -11.50 -9.99 10.53
CA ALA A 478 -10.13 -9.55 10.84
C ALA A 478 -9.62 -10.24 12.11
N SER A 479 -8.38 -10.76 12.05
CA SER A 479 -7.68 -11.38 13.18
C SER A 479 -6.82 -10.39 13.98
N GLY A 480 -6.68 -9.16 13.47
CA GLY A 480 -5.97 -8.07 14.12
C GLY A 480 -6.46 -6.71 13.63
N ILE A 481 -6.11 -5.66 14.37
CA ILE A 481 -6.49 -4.29 14.03
C ILE A 481 -5.30 -3.35 14.23
N LEU A 482 -5.17 -2.40 13.32
CA LEU A 482 -4.12 -1.41 13.36
C LEU A 482 -4.73 0.00 13.32
N ALA A 483 -4.41 0.84 14.29
CA ALA A 483 -4.59 2.28 14.21
C ALA A 483 -3.63 2.82 13.14
N SER A 484 -4.18 3.17 11.99
CA SER A 484 -3.43 3.39 10.77
C SER A 484 -3.39 4.85 10.38
N ARG A 485 -2.34 5.28 9.89
CA ARG A 485 -1.73 6.54 9.52
C ARG A 485 -0.57 6.83 10.47
N GLU A 486 -0.46 7.98 11.10
CA GLU A 486 0.67 8.34 11.97
C GLU A 486 0.14 8.67 13.38
N TYR A 487 0.78 8.14 14.41
CA TYR A 487 0.40 8.41 15.81
C TYR A 487 0.34 9.91 16.14
N ASP A 488 1.26 10.70 15.63
CA ASP A 488 1.34 12.15 15.80
C ASP A 488 0.19 12.94 15.11
N GLU A 489 -0.60 12.28 14.26
CA GLU A 489 -1.82 12.82 13.67
C GLU A 489 -3.06 12.54 14.53
N MET A 490 -3.00 11.49 15.38
CA MET A 490 -4.15 10.96 16.12
C MET A 490 -4.33 11.67 17.46
N ARG A 491 -5.54 12.04 17.79
CA ARG A 491 -5.86 12.56 19.13
C ARG A 491 -5.89 11.42 20.16
N TYR A 492 -5.50 11.71 21.39
CA TYR A 492 -5.66 10.77 22.49
C TYR A 492 -7.12 10.37 22.72
N SER A 493 -8.06 11.31 22.54
CA SER A 493 -9.49 11.02 22.59
C SER A 493 -9.93 9.99 21.54
N SER A 494 -9.40 10.07 20.32
CA SER A 494 -9.66 9.11 19.24
C SER A 494 -9.02 7.73 19.55
N LEU A 495 -7.78 7.72 20.05
CA LEU A 495 -7.09 6.49 20.43
C LEU A 495 -7.78 5.80 21.63
N ARG A 496 -8.33 6.54 22.60
CA ARG A 496 -9.16 5.97 23.68
C ARG A 496 -10.43 5.33 23.13
N ALA A 497 -11.14 6.00 22.22
CA ALA A 497 -12.33 5.44 21.59
C ALA A 497 -12.03 4.15 20.81
N PHE A 498 -10.88 4.09 20.13
CA PHE A 498 -10.37 2.88 19.50
C PHE A 498 -10.12 1.77 20.55
N GLY A 499 -9.40 2.08 21.63
CA GLY A 499 -9.09 1.14 22.71
C GLY A 499 -10.35 0.61 23.41
N ASP A 500 -11.38 1.45 23.60
CA ASP A 500 -12.65 1.03 24.18
C ASP A 500 -13.36 0.00 23.29
N ALA A 501 -13.34 0.21 21.98
CA ALA A 501 -13.91 -0.76 21.04
C ALA A 501 -13.15 -2.09 21.04
N VAL A 502 -11.81 -2.04 21.10
CA VAL A 502 -10.96 -3.24 21.18
C VAL A 502 -11.27 -4.02 22.46
N ARG A 503 -11.31 -3.36 23.63
CA ARG A 503 -11.61 -4.03 24.91
C ARG A 503 -12.99 -4.69 24.96
N GLN A 504 -13.99 -4.12 24.27
CA GLN A 504 -15.31 -4.74 24.18
C GLN A 504 -15.36 -6.00 23.32
N LEU A 505 -14.39 -6.20 22.44
CA LEU A 505 -14.30 -7.34 21.54
C LEU A 505 -13.40 -8.48 22.08
N GLN A 506 -12.55 -8.19 23.04
CA GLN A 506 -11.65 -9.13 23.73
C GLN A 506 -12.32 -9.75 24.98
#